data_c7719d6187f91a1335ae76d7d64c2a3f
#
_entry.id   c7719d6187f91a1335ae76d7d64c2a3f
#
_cell.length_a   1.000
_cell.length_b   1.000
_cell.length_c   1.000
_cell.angle_alpha   90.00
_cell.angle_beta   90.00
_cell.angle_gamma   90.00
#
_symmetry.space_group_name_H-M   'P 1'
#
loop_
_entity.id
_entity.type
_entity.pdbx_description
1 polymer ?
#
loop_
_entity_poly.entity_id
_entity_poly.type
_entity_poly.pdbx_seq_one_letter_code
_entity_poly.pdbx_strand_id
1 'polypeptide(L)' 'MTALETVKDILSKQLRVDIDSITEDTNIMEDLGADSLDIVEMLMNIEQDYGIVIADDDIVGFKTVGDIVRYIESKQ' A
#
# COMPACT_ATOMS: atom_id res chain seq x y z
N MET A 1 6.93 1.24 -13.96
CA MET A 1 7.06 1.38 -12.50
C MET A 1 7.04 0.00 -11.85
N THR A 2 7.83 -0.17 -10.82
CA THR A 2 7.75 -1.39 -9.99
C THR A 2 6.55 -1.30 -9.05
N ALA A 3 6.16 -2.43 -8.47
CA ALA A 3 5.08 -2.46 -7.48
C ALA A 3 5.40 -1.54 -6.29
N LEU A 4 6.66 -1.55 -5.84
CA LEU A 4 7.09 -0.68 -4.75
C LEU A 4 6.90 0.80 -5.10
N GLU A 5 7.33 1.20 -6.29
CA GLU A 5 7.18 2.59 -6.73
C GLU A 5 5.71 3.01 -6.80
N THR A 6 4.86 2.13 -7.31
CA THR A 6 3.42 2.41 -7.40
C THR A 6 2.79 2.58 -6.02
N VAL A 7 3.12 1.69 -5.08
CA VAL A 7 2.59 1.79 -3.71
C VAL A 7 3.07 3.07 -3.03
N LYS A 8 4.35 3.40 -3.19
CA LYS A 8 4.92 4.63 -2.63
C LYS A 8 4.21 5.87 -3.20
N ASP A 9 3.98 5.88 -4.51
CA ASP A 9 3.31 6.99 -5.18
C ASP A 9 1.89 7.19 -4.64
N ILE A 10 1.13 6.10 -4.54
CA ILE A 10 -0.24 6.15 -4.03
C ILE A 10 -0.26 6.67 -2.60
N LEU A 11 0.59 6.13 -1.73
CA LEU A 11 0.65 6.54 -0.33
C LEU A 11 1.08 8.00 -0.16
N SER A 12 2.06 8.43 -0.94
CA SER A 12 2.54 9.80 -0.84
C SER A 12 1.45 10.81 -1.18
N LYS A 13 0.65 10.51 -2.18
CA LYS A 13 -0.45 11.38 -2.60
C LYS A 13 -1.63 11.33 -1.64
N GLN A 14 -1.98 10.14 -1.19
CA GLN A 14 -3.14 9.96 -0.32
C GLN A 14 -2.91 10.52 1.08
N LEU A 15 -1.73 10.29 1.63
CA LEU A 15 -1.40 10.71 3.00
C LEU A 15 -0.62 12.02 3.04
N ARG A 16 -0.26 12.57 1.88
CA ARG A 16 0.50 13.82 1.77
C ARG A 16 1.85 13.75 2.49
N VAL A 17 2.54 12.63 2.30
CA VAL A 17 3.87 12.43 2.86
C VAL A 17 4.89 12.42 1.73
N ASP A 18 6.15 12.70 2.07
CA ASP A 18 7.24 12.69 1.11
C ASP A 18 7.49 11.26 0.64
N ILE A 19 7.46 11.05 -0.67
CA ILE A 19 7.67 9.72 -1.25
C ILE A 19 9.04 9.15 -0.86
N ASP A 20 10.04 10.01 -0.69
CA ASP A 20 11.39 9.57 -0.32
C ASP A 20 11.47 9.07 1.13
N SER A 21 10.48 9.40 1.95
CA SER A 21 10.41 8.92 3.34
C SER A 21 9.79 7.53 3.45
N ILE A 22 9.24 7.00 2.36
CA ILE A 22 8.56 5.71 2.35
C ILE A 22 9.52 4.62 1.87
N THR A 23 9.63 3.54 2.65
CA THR A 23 10.44 2.37 2.28
C THR A 23 9.61 1.11 2.46
N GLU A 24 10.16 -0.04 2.06
CA GLU A 24 9.49 -1.32 2.27
C GLU A 24 9.22 -1.61 3.75
N ASP A 25 10.09 -1.13 4.62
CA ASP A 25 9.97 -1.36 6.06
C ASP A 25 9.02 -0.38 6.75
N THR A 26 8.58 0.65 6.04
CA THR A 26 7.66 1.65 6.61
C THR A 26 6.37 1.01 7.06
N ASN A 27 6.01 1.20 8.32
CA ASN A 27 4.72 0.76 8.86
C ASN A 27 3.67 1.80 8.51
N ILE A 28 2.64 1.38 7.77
CA ILE A 28 1.65 2.31 7.22
C ILE A 28 0.88 3.02 8.34
N MET A 29 0.50 2.29 9.37
CA MET A 29 -0.28 2.88 10.47
C MET A 29 0.60 3.63 11.46
N GLU A 30 1.73 3.04 11.86
CA GLU A 30 2.58 3.61 12.91
C GLU A 30 3.48 4.73 12.39
N ASP A 31 4.09 4.54 11.22
CA ASP A 31 5.05 5.50 10.69
C ASP A 31 4.39 6.61 9.88
N LEU A 32 3.33 6.29 9.14
CA LEU A 32 2.64 7.24 8.28
C LEU A 32 1.34 7.77 8.89
N GLY A 33 0.89 7.18 9.99
CA GLY A 33 -0.30 7.62 10.69
C GLY A 33 -1.60 7.35 9.96
N ALA A 34 -1.61 6.40 9.00
CA ALA A 34 -2.82 6.03 8.29
C ALA A 34 -3.75 5.23 9.20
N ASP A 35 -5.05 5.46 9.07
CA ASP A 35 -6.04 4.63 9.75
C ASP A 35 -6.54 3.53 8.79
N SER A 36 -7.46 2.70 9.26
CA SER A 36 -7.96 1.58 8.44
C SER A 36 -8.69 2.05 7.19
N LEU A 37 -9.35 3.20 7.24
CA LEU A 37 -10.03 3.76 6.08
C LEU A 37 -9.04 4.19 5.01
N ASP A 38 -7.95 4.81 5.41
CA ASP A 38 -6.87 5.20 4.49
C ASP A 38 -6.28 3.98 3.79
N ILE A 39 -6.09 2.90 4.54
CA ILE A 39 -5.57 1.65 3.99
C ILE A 39 -6.53 1.06 2.97
N VAL A 40 -7.83 1.03 3.27
CA VAL A 40 -8.85 0.51 2.35
C VAL A 40 -8.86 1.32 1.06
N GLU A 41 -8.82 2.65 1.14
CA GLU A 41 -8.80 3.51 -0.04
C GLU A 41 -7.55 3.27 -0.90
N MET A 42 -6.40 3.12 -0.27
CA MET A 42 -5.15 2.81 -0.96
C MET A 42 -5.25 1.48 -1.70
N LEU A 43 -5.79 0.47 -1.03
CA LEU A 43 -5.94 -0.87 -1.63
C LEU A 43 -6.91 -0.86 -2.80
N MET A 44 -7.98 -0.05 -2.74
CA MET A 44 -8.89 0.11 -3.86
C MET A 44 -8.19 0.70 -5.08
N ASN A 45 -7.31 1.68 -4.87
CA ASN A 45 -6.52 2.25 -5.95
C ASN A 45 -5.59 1.20 -6.57
N ILE A 46 -4.99 0.37 -5.74
CA ILE A 46 -4.12 -0.72 -6.21
C ILE A 46 -4.91 -1.74 -7.03
N GLU A 47 -6.09 -2.10 -6.57
CA GLU A 47 -6.96 -3.02 -7.31
C GLU A 47 -7.27 -2.50 -8.71
N GLN A 48 -7.56 -1.19 -8.83
CA GLN A 48 -7.84 -0.58 -10.12
C GLN A 48 -6.61 -0.54 -11.02
N ASP A 49 -5.46 -0.18 -10.47
CA ASP A 49 -4.23 -0.02 -11.24
C ASP A 49 -3.69 -1.36 -11.77
N TYR A 50 -3.85 -2.43 -10.99
CA TYR A 50 -3.31 -3.75 -11.35
C TYR A 50 -4.38 -4.74 -11.84
N GLY A 51 -5.66 -4.39 -11.73
CA GLY A 51 -6.74 -5.29 -12.13
C GLY A 51 -6.83 -6.54 -11.27
N ILE A 52 -6.49 -6.42 -10.00
CA ILE A 52 -6.54 -7.53 -9.04
C ILE A 52 -7.62 -7.28 -8.00
N VAL A 53 -8.01 -8.35 -7.30
CA VAL A 53 -8.95 -8.26 -6.17
C VAL A 53 -8.22 -8.64 -4.90
N ILE A 54 -8.30 -7.78 -3.90
CA ILE A 54 -7.68 -8.00 -2.60
C ILE A 54 -8.77 -8.45 -1.62
N ALA A 55 -8.61 -9.66 -1.08
CA ALA A 55 -9.59 -10.21 -0.14
C ALA A 55 -9.51 -9.48 1.21
N ASP A 56 -10.66 -9.33 1.86
CA ASP A 56 -10.72 -8.66 3.17
C ASP A 56 -9.82 -9.35 4.21
N ASP A 57 -9.71 -10.66 4.14
CA ASP A 57 -8.85 -11.42 5.06
C ASP A 57 -7.38 -11.08 4.88
N ASP A 58 -6.97 -10.70 3.68
CA ASP A 58 -5.59 -10.32 3.41
C ASP A 58 -5.27 -8.92 3.92
N ILE A 59 -6.27 -8.04 3.98
CA ILE A 59 -6.09 -6.65 4.41
C ILE A 59 -5.58 -6.59 5.85
N VAL A 60 -6.09 -7.44 6.72
CA VAL A 60 -5.71 -7.43 8.14
C VAL A 60 -4.25 -7.83 8.37
N GLY A 61 -3.62 -8.47 7.39
CA GLY A 61 -2.22 -8.86 7.47
C GLY A 61 -1.23 -7.81 7.00
N PHE A 62 -1.72 -6.73 6.39
CA PHE A 62 -0.85 -5.69 5.83
C PHE A 62 -0.45 -4.69 6.92
N LYS A 63 0.82 -4.68 7.27
CA LYS A 63 1.37 -3.76 8.26
C LYS A 63 2.38 -2.81 7.62
N THR A 64 3.22 -3.32 6.74
CA THR A 64 4.28 -2.54 6.10
C THR A 64 4.00 -2.38 4.61
N VAL A 65 4.70 -1.41 4.00
CA VAL A 65 4.66 -1.23 2.56
C VAL A 65 5.10 -2.51 1.85
N GLY A 66 6.13 -3.18 2.37
CA GLY A 66 6.63 -4.42 1.80
C GLY A 66 5.60 -5.54 1.77
N ASP A 67 4.72 -5.61 2.77
CA ASP A 67 3.65 -6.61 2.79
C ASP A 67 2.73 -6.45 1.58
N ILE A 68 2.38 -5.20 1.27
CA ILE A 68 1.52 -4.90 0.12
C ILE A 68 2.23 -5.18 -1.18
N VAL A 69 3.50 -4.79 -1.28
CA VAL A 69 4.30 -5.02 -2.48
C VAL A 69 4.41 -6.51 -2.78
N ARG A 70 4.69 -7.32 -1.77
CA ARG A 70 4.79 -8.77 -1.95
C ARG A 70 3.47 -9.38 -2.38
N TYR A 71 2.36 -8.88 -1.85
CA TYR A 71 1.03 -9.35 -2.25
C TYR A 71 0.77 -9.06 -3.73
N ILE A 72 1.06 -7.85 -4.17
CA ILE A 72 0.90 -7.46 -5.58
C ILE A 72 1.75 -8.34 -6.47
N GLU A 73 3.00 -8.53 -6.12
CA GLU A 73 3.93 -9.34 -6.92
C GLU A 73 3.48 -10.79 -7.01
N SER A 74 2.85 -11.31 -5.96
CA SER A 74 2.34 -12.68 -5.96
C SER A 74 1.13 -12.87 -6.87
N LYS A 75 0.44 -11.79 -7.23
CA LYS A 75 -0.75 -11.83 -8.08
C LYS A 75 -0.46 -11.52 -9.54
N GLN A 76 0.73 -11.10 -9.85
CA GLN A 76 1.13 -10.77 -11.23
C GLN A 76 1.62 -11.97 -12.01
#